data_5a03303d1b0e004dba2e3c4088be9bb2
#
_entry.id   5a03303d1b0e004dba2e3c4088be9bb2
#
_cell.length_a   1.000
_cell.length_b   1.000
_cell.length_c   1.000
_cell.angle_alpha   90.00
_cell.angle_beta   90.00
_cell.angle_gamma   90.00
#
_symmetry.space_group_name_H-M   'P 1'
#
loop_
_entity.id
_entity.type
_entity.pdbx_description
1 polymer ?
#
loop_
_entity_poly.entity_id
_entity_poly.type
_entity_poly.pdbx_seq_one_letter_code
_entity_poly.pdbx_strand_id
1 'polypeptide(L)'
;MIKHSLEDQLILHEGLRLEVYKCPADYWTIGVGRNLEAKSLSGGEQQYILGCSGLTPQQVINLLKRCGITKEEALVLLAHDIEDCEQDLRQFGWFDRLD
;
A
#
# COMPACT_ATOMS: atom_id res chain seq x y z
N MET A 1 -15.72 -21.07 12.14
CA MET A 1 -16.03 -19.65 11.89
C MET A 1 -14.88 -18.99 11.16
N ILE A 2 -15.20 -18.26 10.15
CA ILE A 2 -14.18 -17.57 9.36
C ILE A 2 -14.04 -16.15 9.88
N LYS A 3 -12.84 -15.80 10.31
CA LYS A 3 -12.54 -14.43 10.66
C LYS A 3 -11.88 -13.78 9.47
N HIS A 4 -12.45 -12.70 9.03
CA HIS A 4 -11.80 -11.91 8.00
C HIS A 4 -10.67 -11.14 8.65
N SER A 5 -9.47 -11.27 8.11
CA SER A 5 -8.34 -10.48 8.56
C SER A 5 -8.56 -9.02 8.16
N LEU A 6 -7.81 -8.13 8.77
CA LEU A 6 -7.85 -6.72 8.37
C LEU A 6 -7.47 -6.58 6.90
N GLU A 7 -6.55 -7.40 6.42
CA GLU A 7 -6.14 -7.41 5.01
C GLU A 7 -7.32 -7.72 4.10
N ASP A 8 -8.09 -8.78 4.42
CA ASP A 8 -9.25 -9.15 3.62
C ASP A 8 -10.30 -8.05 3.61
N GLN A 9 -10.53 -7.42 4.76
CA GLN A 9 -11.50 -6.34 4.87
C GLN A 9 -11.09 -5.13 4.03
N LEU A 10 -9.81 -4.78 4.03
CA LEU A 10 -9.30 -3.67 3.24
C LEU A 10 -9.39 -3.96 1.75
N ILE A 11 -9.12 -5.19 1.35
CA ILE A 11 -9.26 -5.59 -0.05
C ILE A 11 -10.71 -5.45 -0.51
N LEU A 12 -11.66 -5.82 0.34
CA LEU A 12 -13.08 -5.69 0.02
C LEU A 12 -13.50 -4.22 -0.11
N HIS A 13 -12.96 -3.34 0.72
CA HIS A 13 -13.30 -1.91 0.70
C HIS A 13 -12.60 -1.15 -0.39
N GLU A 14 -11.27 -1.33 -0.48
CA GLU A 14 -10.45 -0.53 -1.40
C GLU A 14 -10.32 -1.16 -2.77
N GLY A 15 -10.50 -2.48 -2.83
CA GLY A 15 -10.23 -3.23 -4.05
C GLY A 15 -8.74 -3.48 -4.22
N LEU A 16 -8.41 -4.43 -5.08
CA LEU A 16 -7.03 -4.78 -5.39
C LEU A 16 -6.75 -4.36 -6.83
N ARG A 17 -5.79 -3.46 -7.01
CA ARG A 17 -5.40 -2.97 -8.32
C ARG A 17 -3.94 -3.26 -8.57
N LEU A 18 -3.64 -3.91 -9.67
CA LEU A 18 -2.26 -4.26 -10.04
C LEU A 18 -1.62 -3.20 -10.95
N GLU A 19 -2.40 -2.21 -11.35
CA GLU A 19 -1.91 -1.09 -12.16
C GLU A 19 -2.14 0.23 -11.43
N VAL A 20 -1.32 1.21 -11.75
CA VAL A 20 -1.47 2.55 -11.17
C VAL A 20 -2.77 3.18 -11.67
N TYR A 21 -3.52 3.77 -10.75
CA TYR A 21 -4.76 4.45 -11.07
C TYR A 21 -4.90 5.71 -10.24
N LYS A 22 -5.81 6.58 -10.63
CA LYS A 22 -6.16 7.76 -9.84
C LYS A 22 -7.31 7.42 -8.89
N CYS A 23 -7.10 7.64 -7.60
CA CYS A 23 -8.17 7.44 -6.62
C CYS A 23 -9.18 8.60 -6.69
N PRO A 24 -10.34 8.48 -6.02
CA PRO A 24 -11.34 9.57 -6.05
C PRO A 24 -10.81 10.92 -5.58
N ALA A 25 -9.77 10.92 -4.73
CA ALA A 25 -9.13 12.17 -4.27
C ALA A 25 -8.07 12.69 -5.25
N ASP A 26 -7.95 12.06 -6.43
CA ASP A 26 -7.06 12.47 -7.51
C ASP A 26 -5.57 12.25 -7.25
N TYR A 27 -5.25 11.19 -6.50
CA TYR A 27 -3.85 10.80 -6.25
C TYR A 27 -3.51 9.50 -6.97
N TRP A 28 -2.29 9.40 -7.47
CA TRP A 28 -1.79 8.15 -8.05
C TRP A 28 -1.69 7.07 -6.99
N THR A 29 -2.35 5.95 -7.22
CA THR A 29 -2.56 4.88 -6.24
C THR A 29 -2.30 3.53 -6.88
N ILE A 30 -1.90 2.54 -6.09
CA ILE A 30 -1.72 1.17 -6.57
C ILE A 30 -2.00 0.18 -5.43
N GLY A 31 -2.20 -1.07 -5.78
CA GLY A 31 -2.42 -2.14 -4.80
C GLY A 31 -3.76 -1.98 -4.10
N VAL A 32 -3.74 -2.04 -2.79
CA VAL A 32 -4.94 -1.92 -1.96
C VAL A 32 -4.92 -0.52 -1.31
N GLY A 33 -5.09 0.51 -2.14
CA GLY A 33 -5.19 1.87 -1.65
C GLY A 33 -3.87 2.56 -1.27
N ARG A 34 -2.72 2.06 -1.76
CA ARG A 34 -1.44 2.74 -1.48
C ARG A 34 -1.36 4.01 -2.31
N ASN A 35 -1.49 5.15 -1.64
CA ASN A 35 -1.34 6.46 -2.27
C ASN A 35 0.14 6.76 -2.48
N LEU A 36 0.60 6.66 -3.73
CA LEU A 36 2.01 6.80 -4.07
C LEU A 36 2.51 8.24 -3.94
N GLU A 37 1.61 9.21 -3.90
CA GLU A 37 2.00 10.60 -3.71
C GLU A 37 2.20 10.94 -2.23
N ALA A 38 1.37 10.37 -1.36
CA ALA A 38 1.51 10.57 0.08
C ALA A 38 2.55 9.64 0.69
N LYS A 39 2.64 8.42 0.20
CA LYS A 39 3.56 7.40 0.71
C LYS A 39 4.09 6.57 -0.44
N SER A 40 5.18 7.00 -1.02
CA SER A 40 5.83 6.27 -2.10
C SER A 40 6.39 4.94 -1.58
N LEU A 41 6.96 4.14 -2.47
CA LEU A 41 7.60 2.88 -2.08
C LEU A 41 8.86 3.17 -1.26
N SER A 42 9.03 2.43 -0.16
CA SER A 42 10.26 2.48 0.62
C SER A 42 11.41 1.87 -0.19
N GLY A 43 12.64 2.07 0.27
CA GLY A 43 13.80 1.48 -0.40
C GLY A 43 13.69 -0.03 -0.55
N GLY A 44 13.24 -0.73 0.50
CA GLY A 44 13.05 -2.17 0.44
C GLY A 44 11.94 -2.58 -0.52
N GLU A 45 10.85 -1.82 -0.54
CA GLU A 45 9.75 -2.06 -1.47
C GLU A 45 10.18 -1.85 -2.92
N GLN A 46 10.94 -0.79 -3.17
CA GLN A 46 11.48 -0.52 -4.51
C GLN A 46 12.37 -1.68 -4.97
N GLN A 47 13.25 -2.15 -4.10
CA GLN A 47 14.15 -3.24 -4.43
C GLN A 47 13.38 -4.52 -4.72
N TYR A 48 12.36 -4.81 -3.92
CA TYR A 48 11.54 -6.02 -4.07
C TYR A 48 10.72 -5.97 -5.36
N ILE A 49 10.10 -4.85 -5.64
CA ILE A 49 9.15 -4.72 -6.77
C ILE A 49 9.85 -4.33 -8.06
N LEU A 50 10.77 -3.36 -7.99
CA LEU A 50 11.39 -2.77 -9.18
C LEU A 50 12.83 -3.23 -9.41
N GLY A 51 13.42 -3.94 -8.46
CA GLY A 51 14.78 -4.43 -8.59
C GLY A 51 15.86 -3.39 -8.35
N CYS A 52 15.49 -2.21 -7.90
CA CYS A 52 16.42 -1.14 -7.57
C CYS A 52 15.79 -0.20 -6.54
N SER A 53 16.59 0.60 -5.88
CA SER A 53 16.12 1.53 -4.87
C SER A 53 16.71 2.92 -5.10
N GLY A 54 16.36 3.88 -4.26
CA GLY A 54 16.82 5.24 -4.39
C GLY A 54 16.07 6.07 -5.44
N LEU A 55 14.89 5.60 -5.84
CA LEU A 55 14.07 6.29 -6.83
C LEU A 55 13.23 7.39 -6.17
N THR A 56 13.03 8.49 -6.90
CA THR A 56 12.11 9.54 -6.45
C THR A 56 10.67 9.04 -6.57
N PRO A 57 9.71 9.65 -5.84
CA PRO A 57 8.30 9.25 -5.98
C PRO A 57 7.80 9.32 -7.42
N GLN A 58 8.21 10.33 -8.19
CA GLN A 58 7.78 10.45 -9.57
C GLN A 58 8.36 9.32 -10.44
N GLN A 59 9.62 8.95 -10.21
CA GLN A 59 10.23 7.82 -10.92
C GLN A 59 9.51 6.52 -10.61
N VAL A 60 9.14 6.30 -9.34
CA VAL A 60 8.39 5.12 -8.93
C VAL A 60 7.04 5.06 -9.66
N ILE A 61 6.32 6.17 -9.67
CA ILE A 61 5.02 6.23 -10.35
C ILE A 61 5.18 5.93 -11.84
N ASN A 62 6.16 6.54 -12.48
CA ASN A 62 6.38 6.33 -13.92
C ASN A 62 6.69 4.87 -14.25
N LEU A 63 7.53 4.23 -13.44
CA LEU A 63 7.86 2.82 -13.65
C LEU A 63 6.66 1.92 -13.41
N LEU A 64 5.90 2.17 -12.35
CA LEU A 64 4.73 1.36 -12.03
C LEU A 64 3.62 1.51 -13.07
N LYS A 65 3.50 2.68 -13.69
CA LYS A 65 2.55 2.88 -14.80
C LYS A 65 2.88 1.96 -15.97
N ARG A 66 4.15 1.60 -16.14
CA ARG A 66 4.59 0.76 -17.26
C ARG A 66 4.46 -0.72 -16.95
N CYS A 67 4.82 -1.14 -15.73
CA CYS A 67 4.92 -2.56 -15.41
C CYS A 67 3.86 -3.07 -14.44
N GLY A 68 3.26 -2.17 -13.64
CA GLY A 68 2.33 -2.61 -12.60
C GLY A 68 3.02 -3.43 -11.52
N ILE A 69 2.23 -4.15 -10.73
CA ILE A 69 2.74 -5.04 -9.68
C ILE A 69 2.00 -6.36 -9.74
N THR A 70 2.55 -7.38 -9.07
CA THR A 70 1.88 -8.66 -8.91
C THR A 70 0.96 -8.62 -7.68
N LYS A 71 0.07 -9.61 -7.57
CA LYS A 71 -0.79 -9.73 -6.41
C LYS A 71 0.03 -9.87 -5.13
N GLU A 72 1.07 -10.68 -5.16
CA GLU A 72 1.95 -10.88 -4.01
C GLU A 72 2.61 -9.56 -3.59
N GLU A 73 3.05 -8.78 -4.56
CA GLU A 73 3.65 -7.47 -4.29
C GLU A 73 2.62 -6.53 -3.67
N ALA A 74 1.40 -6.52 -4.18
CA ALA A 74 0.33 -5.71 -3.62
C ALA A 74 0.04 -6.09 -2.17
N LEU A 75 0.05 -7.38 -1.85
CA LEU A 75 -0.19 -7.86 -0.49
C LEU A 75 0.95 -7.47 0.46
N VAL A 76 2.19 -7.45 -0.03
CA VAL A 76 3.32 -6.97 0.77
C VAL A 76 3.15 -5.48 1.10
N LEU A 77 2.77 -4.68 0.11
CA LEU A 77 2.51 -3.25 0.35
C LEU A 77 1.39 -3.07 1.38
N LEU A 78 0.33 -3.85 1.25
CA LEU A 78 -0.78 -3.79 2.19
C LEU A 78 -0.35 -4.15 3.61
N ALA A 79 0.46 -5.19 3.77
CA ALA A 79 0.96 -5.59 5.07
C ALA A 79 1.79 -4.47 5.73
N HIS A 80 2.62 -3.79 4.95
CA HIS A 80 3.38 -2.65 5.45
C HIS A 80 2.47 -1.50 5.88
N ASP A 81 1.43 -1.23 5.10
CA ASP A 81 0.48 -0.16 5.42
C ASP A 81 -0.29 -0.45 6.70
N ILE A 82 -0.70 -1.69 6.90
CA ILE A 82 -1.38 -2.08 8.13
C ILE A 82 -0.46 -1.92 9.33
N GLU A 83 0.79 -2.33 9.20
CA GLU A 83 1.78 -2.21 10.26
C GLU A 83 2.00 -0.73 10.65
N ASP A 84 2.14 0.13 9.66
CA ASP A 84 2.30 1.57 9.91
C ASP A 84 1.06 2.15 10.60
N CYS A 85 -0.11 1.75 10.15
CA CYS A 85 -1.38 2.21 10.72
C CYS A 85 -1.51 1.80 12.19
N GLU A 86 -1.14 0.56 12.51
CA GLU A 86 -1.18 0.07 13.89
C GLU A 86 -0.24 0.87 14.78
N GLN A 87 0.96 1.19 14.31
CA GLN A 87 1.91 1.98 15.07
C GLN A 87 1.38 3.37 15.36
N ASP A 88 0.76 4.01 14.35
CA ASP A 88 0.18 5.33 14.53
C ASP A 88 -0.94 5.31 15.55
N LEU A 89 -1.81 4.31 15.50
CA LEU A 89 -2.91 4.19 16.44
C LEU A 89 -2.41 4.00 17.87
N ARG A 90 -1.33 3.25 18.05
CA ARG A 90 -0.74 3.05 19.36
C ARG A 90 -0.17 4.32 19.94
N GLN A 91 0.39 5.18 19.10
CA GLN A 91 0.91 6.47 19.54
C GLN A 91 -0.16 7.34 20.15
N PHE A 92 -1.37 7.27 19.64
CA PHE A 92 -2.49 8.06 20.15
C PHE A 92 -3.17 7.44 21.37
N GLY A 93 -2.74 6.25 21.78
CA GLY A 93 -3.22 5.64 23.00
C GLY A 93 -4.65 5.10 22.96
N TRP A 94 -5.29 5.12 21.81
CA TRP A 94 -6.67 4.63 21.67
C TRP A 94 -6.78 3.36 20.84
N PHE A 95 -5.67 2.84 20.37
CA PHE A 95 -5.64 1.61 19.60
C PHE A 95 -6.22 0.43 20.38
N ASP A 96 -5.88 0.35 21.66
CA ASP A 96 -6.32 -0.76 22.51
C ASP A 96 -7.84 -0.77 22.75
N ARG A 97 -8.53 0.29 22.36
CA ARG A 97 -9.97 0.40 22.51
C ARG A 97 -10.74 -0.05 21.28
N LEU A 98 -10.04 -0.49 20.27
CA LEU A 98 -10.64 -0.83 18.98
C LEU A 98 -10.90 -2.33 18.82
N ASP A 99 -11.03 -3.06 19.86
CA ASP A 99 -11.25 -4.51 19.82
C ASP A 99 -12.47 -4.93 19.01
#